data_a4a5bf20be19897fa7f0b94eb521e3c0
#
_entry.id   a4a5bf20be19897fa7f0b94eb521e3c0
#
_cell.length_a   1.000
_cell.length_b   1.000
_cell.length_c   1.000
_cell.angle_alpha   90.00
_cell.angle_beta   90.00
_cell.angle_gamma   90.00
#
_symmetry.space_group_name_H-M   'P 1'
#
loop_
_entity.id
_entity.type
_entity.pdbx_description
1 polymer ?
#
loop_
_entity_poly.entity_id
_entity_poly.type
_entity_poly.pdbx_seq_one_letter_code
_entity_poly.pdbx_strand_id
1 'polypeptide(L)'
;MGLTPLELPATDWLAWLGERGDGQLAAARDRIAELRVAPPGAEAVLRLWNEATIALRNAGSVAGLLSSVHPHEAVIERAEALEVEVQRFTTDLYLDPAVYAALASVSADLLDADAARLQAKVLQSFRRSGVD
;
A
#
# COMPACT_ATOMS: atom_id res chain seq x y z
N MET A 1 18.65 16.56 22.91
CA MET A 1 17.82 16.50 21.76
C MET A 1 18.56 15.89 20.57
N GLY A 2 17.93 14.98 19.90
CA GLY A 2 18.54 14.32 18.76
C GLY A 2 18.57 15.17 17.50
N LEU A 3 19.21 14.63 16.48
CA LEU A 3 19.23 15.24 15.16
C LEU A 3 17.84 15.22 14.55
N THR A 4 17.49 16.27 13.84
CA THR A 4 16.29 16.24 13.04
C THR A 4 16.57 15.44 11.76
N PRO A 5 15.55 14.80 11.18
CA PRO A 5 15.76 14.07 9.94
C PRO A 5 16.34 14.91 8.81
N LEU A 6 16.06 16.22 8.80
CA LEU A 6 16.51 17.11 7.73
C LEU A 6 18.00 17.45 7.80
N GLU A 7 18.67 17.08 8.89
CA GLU A 7 20.11 17.31 9.04
C GLU A 7 20.98 16.27 8.36
N LEU A 8 20.40 15.15 7.89
CA LEU A 8 21.14 14.09 7.22
C LEU A 8 21.54 14.50 5.81
N PRO A 9 22.71 14.00 5.31
CA PRO A 9 23.06 14.21 3.92
C PRO A 9 22.03 13.65 2.94
N ALA A 10 21.96 14.24 1.75
CA ALA A 10 21.00 13.79 0.74
C ALA A 10 21.17 12.31 0.38
N THR A 11 22.40 11.79 0.36
CA THR A 11 22.65 10.38 0.07
C THR A 11 22.03 9.46 1.11
N ASP A 12 22.07 9.87 2.39
CA ASP A 12 21.44 9.08 3.46
C ASP A 12 19.92 9.12 3.33
N TRP A 13 19.36 10.27 2.94
CA TRP A 13 17.94 10.38 2.70
C TRP A 13 17.47 9.53 1.53
N LEU A 14 18.25 9.48 0.46
CA LEU A 14 17.91 8.65 -0.69
C LEU A 14 17.93 7.16 -0.31
N ALA A 15 18.92 6.74 0.49
CA ALA A 15 18.98 5.36 0.98
C ALA A 15 17.80 5.05 1.89
N TRP A 16 17.48 5.96 2.81
CA TRP A 16 16.35 5.80 3.74
C TRP A 16 15.03 5.73 2.98
N LEU A 17 14.85 6.60 1.98
CA LEU A 17 13.65 6.62 1.16
C LEU A 17 13.51 5.32 0.37
N GLY A 18 14.61 4.80 -0.19
CA GLY A 18 14.58 3.50 -0.88
C GLY A 18 14.16 2.38 0.06
N GLU A 19 14.71 2.35 1.26
CA GLU A 19 14.39 1.32 2.23
C GLU A 19 12.96 1.44 2.74
N ARG A 20 12.54 2.65 3.12
CA ARG A 20 11.22 2.87 3.74
C ARG A 20 10.11 3.01 2.71
N GLY A 21 10.42 3.56 1.54
CA GLY A 21 9.43 3.76 0.49
C GLY A 21 9.37 2.58 -0.47
N ASP A 22 10.45 2.35 -1.20
CA ASP A 22 10.49 1.27 -2.20
C ASP A 22 10.35 -0.09 -1.55
N GLY A 23 10.94 -0.28 -0.35
CA GLY A 23 10.81 -1.52 0.40
C GLY A 23 9.37 -1.80 0.81
N GLN A 24 8.65 -0.78 1.25
CA GLN A 24 7.24 -0.93 1.61
C GLN A 24 6.38 -1.21 0.37
N LEU A 25 6.67 -0.55 -0.75
CA LEU A 25 5.96 -0.79 -1.99
C LEU A 25 6.19 -2.22 -2.48
N ALA A 26 7.44 -2.72 -2.39
CA ALA A 26 7.76 -4.10 -2.74
C ALA A 26 7.03 -5.08 -1.83
N ALA A 27 6.94 -4.79 -0.53
CA ALA A 27 6.20 -5.62 0.41
C ALA A 27 4.72 -5.68 0.03
N ALA A 28 4.14 -4.55 -0.36
CA ALA A 28 2.74 -4.52 -0.81
C ALA A 28 2.53 -5.39 -2.04
N ARG A 29 3.45 -5.32 -3.00
CA ARG A 29 3.39 -6.16 -4.21
C ARG A 29 3.44 -7.63 -3.86
N ASP A 30 4.32 -8.02 -2.93
CA ASP A 30 4.46 -9.42 -2.52
C ASP A 30 3.18 -9.91 -1.84
N ARG A 31 2.60 -9.12 -0.98
CA ARG A 31 1.36 -9.48 -0.29
C ARG A 31 0.19 -9.64 -1.26
N ILE A 32 0.10 -8.77 -2.26
CA ILE A 32 -0.95 -8.88 -3.28
C ILE A 32 -0.71 -10.11 -4.17
N ALA A 33 0.54 -10.42 -4.50
CA ALA A 33 0.85 -11.62 -5.26
C ALA A 33 0.41 -12.88 -4.51
N GLU A 34 0.68 -12.94 -3.20
CA GLU A 34 0.23 -14.05 -2.36
C GLU A 34 -1.30 -14.11 -2.30
N LEU A 35 -1.95 -12.96 -2.21
CA LEU A 35 -3.40 -12.88 -2.14
C LEU A 35 -4.05 -13.44 -3.41
N ARG A 36 -3.49 -13.14 -4.57
CA ARG A 36 -4.02 -13.61 -5.85
C ARG A 36 -4.01 -15.13 -5.97
N VAL A 37 -3.06 -15.79 -5.33
CA VAL A 37 -2.93 -17.24 -5.40
C VAL A 37 -3.46 -17.94 -4.16
N ALA A 38 -3.99 -17.21 -3.21
CA ALA A 38 -4.55 -17.81 -1.99
C ALA A 38 -5.81 -18.62 -2.33
N PRO A 39 -6.08 -19.73 -1.61
CA PRO A 39 -7.30 -20.48 -1.83
C PRO A 39 -8.54 -19.60 -1.62
N PRO A 40 -9.58 -19.77 -2.45
CA PRO A 40 -10.81 -18.99 -2.29
C PRO A 40 -11.40 -19.17 -0.89
N GLY A 41 -11.82 -18.08 -0.27
CA GLY A 41 -12.42 -18.09 1.06
C GLY A 41 -11.44 -18.17 2.21
N ALA A 42 -10.13 -18.18 1.95
CA ALA A 42 -9.12 -18.29 2.99
C ALA A 42 -9.09 -17.03 3.86
N GLU A 43 -8.96 -17.22 5.17
CA GLU A 43 -8.82 -16.10 6.11
C GLU A 43 -7.57 -15.27 5.80
N ALA A 44 -6.54 -15.90 5.25
CA ALA A 44 -5.30 -15.22 4.85
C ALA A 44 -5.54 -14.09 3.86
N VAL A 45 -6.61 -14.16 3.05
CA VAL A 45 -6.91 -13.13 2.04
C VAL A 45 -7.07 -11.76 2.68
N LEU A 46 -7.87 -11.65 3.74
CA LEU A 46 -8.07 -10.37 4.42
C LEU A 46 -6.81 -9.92 5.17
N ARG A 47 -6.06 -10.86 5.74
CA ARG A 47 -4.79 -10.53 6.39
C ARG A 47 -3.79 -9.96 5.38
N LEU A 48 -3.67 -10.61 4.23
CA LEU A 48 -2.76 -10.15 3.17
C LEU A 48 -3.17 -8.79 2.62
N TRP A 49 -4.47 -8.58 2.43
CA TRP A 49 -4.99 -7.27 2.01
C TRP A 49 -4.61 -6.19 3.03
N ASN A 50 -4.83 -6.47 4.31
CA ASN A 50 -4.53 -5.50 5.36
C ASN A 50 -3.03 -5.18 5.41
N GLU A 51 -2.18 -6.19 5.31
CA GLU A 51 -0.72 -6.00 5.29
C GLU A 51 -0.29 -5.18 4.08
N ALA A 52 -0.86 -5.46 2.90
CA ALA A 52 -0.53 -4.73 1.69
C ALA A 52 -0.96 -3.26 1.79
N THR A 53 -2.15 -3.00 2.30
CA THR A 53 -2.64 -1.62 2.40
C THR A 53 -1.87 -0.81 3.44
N ILE A 54 -1.45 -1.44 4.53
CA ILE A 54 -0.59 -0.78 5.52
C ILE A 54 0.75 -0.42 4.87
N ALA A 55 1.35 -1.34 4.11
CA ALA A 55 2.62 -1.08 3.43
C ALA A 55 2.48 0.06 2.41
N LEU A 56 1.39 0.08 1.66
CA LEU A 56 1.12 1.17 0.70
C LEU A 56 0.96 2.51 1.40
N ARG A 57 0.25 2.52 2.51
CA ARG A 57 0.07 3.74 3.29
C ARG A 57 1.39 4.26 3.81
N ASN A 58 2.25 3.36 4.31
CA ASN A 58 3.56 3.74 4.80
C ASN A 58 4.43 4.32 3.69
N ALA A 59 4.44 3.69 2.52
CA ALA A 59 5.19 4.21 1.37
C ALA A 59 4.68 5.59 0.95
N GLY A 60 3.36 5.76 0.88
CA GLY A 60 2.75 7.03 0.51
C GLY A 60 3.03 8.13 1.52
N SER A 61 2.99 7.81 2.81
CA SER A 61 3.26 8.78 3.87
C SER A 61 4.70 9.27 3.84
N VAL A 62 5.65 8.36 3.64
CA VAL A 62 7.06 8.72 3.53
C VAL A 62 7.28 9.60 2.30
N ALA A 63 6.74 9.20 1.17
CA ALA A 63 6.89 9.96 -0.07
C ALA A 63 6.27 11.36 0.05
N GLY A 64 5.06 11.44 0.59
CA GLY A 64 4.37 12.71 0.75
C GLY A 64 5.09 13.65 1.70
N LEU A 65 5.61 13.13 2.80
CA LEU A 65 6.35 13.95 3.76
C LEU A 65 7.61 14.53 3.12
N LEU A 66 8.41 13.69 2.48
CA LEU A 66 9.69 14.14 1.94
C LEU A 66 9.51 15.04 0.71
N SER A 67 8.51 14.80 -0.12
CA SER A 67 8.26 15.67 -1.27
C SER A 67 7.80 17.06 -0.85
N SER A 68 7.20 17.18 0.33
CA SER A 68 6.64 18.45 0.80
C SER A 68 7.63 19.29 1.60
N VAL A 69 8.55 18.67 2.36
CA VAL A 69 9.30 19.41 3.38
C VAL A 69 10.82 19.25 3.29
N HIS A 70 11.32 18.33 2.49
CA HIS A 70 12.76 18.09 2.44
C HIS A 70 13.47 19.20 1.67
N PRO A 71 14.63 19.70 2.17
CA PRO A 71 15.33 20.80 1.50
C PRO A 71 16.15 20.40 0.27
N HIS A 72 16.43 19.12 0.06
CA HIS A 72 17.25 18.68 -1.07
C HIS A 72 16.37 18.30 -2.26
N GLU A 73 16.61 18.93 -3.40
CA GLU A 73 15.81 18.72 -4.60
C GLU A 73 15.84 17.27 -5.08
N ALA A 74 17.02 16.61 -5.00
CA ALA A 74 17.12 15.21 -5.41
C ALA A 74 16.21 14.29 -4.57
N VAL A 75 16.08 14.57 -3.28
CA VAL A 75 15.20 13.80 -2.40
C VAL A 75 13.75 14.09 -2.73
N ILE A 76 13.40 15.35 -2.98
CA ILE A 76 12.03 15.73 -3.35
C ILE A 76 11.64 15.01 -4.65
N GLU A 77 12.50 15.05 -5.66
CA GLU A 77 12.22 14.39 -6.94
C GLU A 77 12.01 12.89 -6.78
N ARG A 78 12.85 12.23 -5.99
CA ARG A 78 12.72 10.79 -5.76
C ARG A 78 11.44 10.49 -4.98
N ALA A 79 11.08 11.33 -4.01
CA ALA A 79 9.85 11.17 -3.24
C ALA A 79 8.62 11.36 -4.14
N GLU A 80 8.64 12.33 -5.03
CA GLU A 80 7.55 12.54 -5.98
C GLU A 80 7.41 11.36 -6.93
N ALA A 81 8.51 10.79 -7.38
CA ALA A 81 8.47 9.58 -8.22
C ALA A 81 7.84 8.41 -7.47
N LEU A 82 8.16 8.27 -6.19
CA LEU A 82 7.57 7.23 -5.37
C LEU A 82 6.06 7.45 -5.18
N GLU A 83 5.63 8.70 -4.99
CA GLU A 83 4.20 9.01 -4.91
C GLU A 83 3.46 8.54 -6.16
N VAL A 84 4.04 8.78 -7.34
CA VAL A 84 3.43 8.34 -8.61
C VAL A 84 3.35 6.82 -8.66
N GLU A 85 4.40 6.13 -8.23
CA GLU A 85 4.42 4.67 -8.22
C GLU A 85 3.35 4.10 -7.28
N VAL A 86 3.24 4.66 -6.08
CA VAL A 86 2.23 4.24 -5.11
C VAL A 86 0.82 4.46 -5.67
N GLN A 87 0.59 5.62 -6.27
CA GLN A 87 -0.71 5.95 -6.83
C GLN A 87 -1.09 5.03 -7.99
N ARG A 88 -0.13 4.75 -8.86
CA ARG A 88 -0.34 3.83 -9.98
C ARG A 88 -0.65 2.42 -9.49
N PHE A 89 0.13 1.95 -8.52
CA PHE A 89 -0.11 0.63 -7.94
C PHE A 89 -1.51 0.56 -7.31
N THR A 90 -1.88 1.58 -6.55
CA THR A 90 -3.20 1.63 -5.90
C THR A 90 -4.32 1.61 -6.93
N THR A 91 -4.19 2.39 -7.99
CA THR A 91 -5.20 2.43 -9.07
C THR A 91 -5.34 1.05 -9.72
N ASP A 92 -4.22 0.44 -10.07
CA ASP A 92 -4.22 -0.88 -10.70
C ASP A 92 -4.80 -1.94 -9.76
N LEU A 93 -4.50 -1.82 -8.47
CA LEU A 93 -4.99 -2.75 -7.46
C LEU A 93 -6.51 -2.77 -7.40
N TYR A 94 -7.14 -1.59 -7.38
CA TYR A 94 -8.60 -1.48 -7.33
C TYR A 94 -9.29 -1.81 -8.64
N LEU A 95 -8.52 -2.05 -9.69
CA LEU A 95 -9.04 -2.50 -10.98
C LEU A 95 -8.71 -3.98 -11.27
N ASP A 96 -8.09 -4.68 -10.31
CA ASP A 96 -7.66 -6.06 -10.48
C ASP A 96 -8.81 -7.02 -10.16
N PRO A 97 -9.39 -7.70 -11.16
CA PRO A 97 -10.52 -8.59 -10.90
C PRO A 97 -10.15 -9.82 -10.09
N ALA A 98 -8.91 -10.29 -10.16
CA ALA A 98 -8.46 -11.44 -9.36
C ALA A 98 -8.43 -11.10 -7.88
N VAL A 99 -7.97 -9.89 -7.53
CA VAL A 99 -7.95 -9.42 -6.15
C VAL A 99 -9.39 -9.22 -5.65
N TYR A 100 -10.24 -8.62 -6.46
CA TYR A 100 -11.64 -8.43 -6.11
C TYR A 100 -12.32 -9.78 -5.83
N ALA A 101 -12.13 -10.75 -6.72
CA ALA A 101 -12.73 -12.07 -6.56
C ALA A 101 -12.24 -12.77 -5.29
N ALA A 102 -10.94 -12.65 -4.99
CA ALA A 102 -10.37 -13.23 -3.77
C ALA A 102 -11.01 -12.62 -2.52
N LEU A 103 -11.13 -11.30 -2.48
CA LEU A 103 -11.75 -10.61 -1.34
C LEU A 103 -13.22 -10.96 -1.20
N ALA A 104 -13.93 -11.05 -2.31
CA ALA A 104 -15.36 -11.39 -2.30
C ALA A 104 -15.61 -12.86 -1.93
N SER A 105 -14.62 -13.73 -2.08
CA SER A 105 -14.77 -15.16 -1.77
C SER A 105 -14.82 -15.44 -0.26
N VAL A 106 -14.36 -14.50 0.58
CA VAL A 106 -14.36 -14.70 2.03
C VAL A 106 -15.78 -14.49 2.55
N SER A 107 -16.31 -15.48 3.27
CA SER A 107 -17.68 -15.38 3.80
C SER A 107 -17.74 -14.39 4.95
N ALA A 108 -18.64 -13.42 4.86
CA ALA A 108 -18.85 -12.44 5.93
C ALA A 108 -19.32 -13.11 7.24
N ASP A 109 -19.98 -14.25 7.13
CA ASP A 109 -20.48 -14.98 8.31
C ASP A 109 -19.34 -15.53 9.16
N LEU A 110 -18.16 -15.73 8.59
CA LEU A 110 -16.98 -16.22 9.31
C LEU A 110 -16.15 -15.11 9.93
N LEU A 111 -16.53 -13.85 9.70
CA LEU A 111 -15.77 -12.68 10.13
C LEU A 111 -16.44 -12.05 11.35
N ASP A 112 -15.62 -11.40 12.20
CA ASP A 112 -16.21 -10.56 13.23
C ASP A 112 -16.80 -9.29 12.57
N ALA A 113 -17.52 -8.48 13.38
CA ALA A 113 -18.23 -7.32 12.85
C ALA A 113 -17.29 -6.31 12.18
N ASP A 114 -16.11 -6.11 12.74
CA ASP A 114 -15.16 -5.14 12.20
C ASP A 114 -14.56 -5.62 10.88
N ALA A 115 -14.19 -6.90 10.81
CA ALA A 115 -13.66 -7.48 9.59
C ALA A 115 -14.69 -7.53 8.47
N ALA A 116 -15.94 -7.86 8.81
CA ALA A 116 -17.03 -7.87 7.83
C ALA A 116 -17.29 -6.47 7.29
N ARG A 117 -17.23 -5.47 8.15
CA ARG A 117 -17.40 -4.07 7.74
C ARG A 117 -16.28 -3.61 6.83
N LEU A 118 -15.05 -3.99 7.16
CA LEU A 118 -13.89 -3.71 6.33
C LEU A 118 -14.04 -4.33 4.95
N GLN A 119 -14.41 -5.61 4.90
CA GLN A 119 -14.64 -6.31 3.64
C GLN A 119 -15.67 -5.59 2.77
N ALA A 120 -16.81 -5.23 3.36
CA ALA A 120 -17.88 -4.54 2.63
C ALA A 120 -17.40 -3.21 2.05
N LYS A 121 -16.65 -2.45 2.84
CA LYS A 121 -16.11 -1.16 2.42
C LYS A 121 -15.12 -1.30 1.26
N VAL A 122 -14.23 -2.28 1.37
CA VAL A 122 -13.22 -2.54 0.35
C VAL A 122 -13.87 -2.97 -0.95
N LEU A 123 -14.82 -3.89 -0.89
CA LEU A 123 -15.56 -4.35 -2.08
C LEU A 123 -16.30 -3.20 -2.75
N GLN A 124 -16.88 -2.30 -1.96
CA GLN A 124 -17.53 -1.11 -2.50
C GLN A 124 -16.55 -0.22 -3.24
N SER A 125 -15.33 -0.06 -2.70
CA SER A 125 -14.28 0.74 -3.35
C SER A 125 -13.89 0.15 -4.70
N PHE A 126 -13.77 -1.18 -4.78
CA PHE A 126 -13.51 -1.86 -6.06
C PHE A 126 -14.61 -1.56 -7.07
N ARG A 127 -15.85 -1.68 -6.66
CA ARG A 127 -16.98 -1.44 -7.57
C ARG A 127 -17.01 0.00 -8.06
N ARG A 128 -16.72 0.96 -7.19
CA ARG A 128 -16.64 2.37 -7.58
C ARG A 128 -15.52 2.64 -8.56
N SER A 129 -14.46 1.87 -8.48
CA SER A 129 -13.32 1.99 -9.40
C SER A 129 -13.60 1.33 -10.75
N GLY A 130 -14.64 0.53 -10.86
CA GLY A 130 -15.06 -0.07 -12.12
C GLY A 130 -14.61 -1.50 -12.35
N VAL A 131 -14.20 -2.22 -11.30
CA VAL A 131 -13.70 -3.59 -11.45
C VAL A 131 -14.87 -4.51 -11.62
N ASP A 132 -15.84 -4.57 -11.63
CA ASP A 132 -16.84 -5.59 -11.69
C ASP A 132 -16.61 -6.69 -12.69
#